data_f1df8c150e6fd1d601f978278de6e0a5
#
_entry.id   f1df8c150e6fd1d601f978278de6e0a5
#
_cell.length_a   1.000
_cell.length_b   1.000
_cell.length_c   1.000
_cell.angle_alpha   90.00
_cell.angle_beta   90.00
_cell.angle_gamma   90.00
#
_symmetry.space_group_name_H-M   'P 1'
#
loop_
_entity.id
_entity.type
_entity.pdbx_description
1 polymer ?
#
loop_
_entity_poly.entity_id
_entity_poly.type
_entity_poly.pdbx_seq_one_letter_code
_entity_poly.pdbx_strand_id
1 'polypeptide(L)'
;MLVAGVGKVFATGPKAMGISGFAGFVASLGVPLPTIMAWGVGLLELVGGILLLAGLAVRITGALIAIDMFVATVLYHLPNGYPAASGGIELTLVLTLIAVALVLSGPGALSIEQALSDQEDRTRDSSQSRATDG
;
A
#
# COMPACT_ATOMS: atom_id res chain seq x y z
N MET A 1 -4.30 5.75 2.45
CA MET A 1 -4.06 5.03 1.21
C MET A 1 -5.33 4.89 0.39
N LEU A 2 -6.30 4.03 0.73
CA LEU A 2 -7.49 3.76 -0.08
C LEU A 2 -8.23 5.04 -0.54
N VAL A 3 -8.51 5.98 0.38
CA VAL A 3 -9.18 7.27 0.05
C VAL A 3 -8.38 8.10 -0.95
N ALA A 4 -7.04 8.09 -0.83
CA ALA A 4 -6.17 8.79 -1.76
C ALA A 4 -6.14 8.12 -3.14
N GLY A 5 -6.11 6.78 -3.20
CA GLY A 5 -6.21 6.00 -4.43
C GLY A 5 -7.55 6.22 -5.16
N VAL A 6 -8.67 6.20 -4.42
CA VAL A 6 -9.99 6.52 -4.98
C VAL A 6 -10.01 7.93 -5.57
N GLY A 7 -9.48 8.93 -4.86
CA GLY A 7 -9.43 10.31 -5.33
C GLY A 7 -8.58 10.50 -6.59
N LYS A 8 -7.49 9.75 -6.73
CA LYS A 8 -6.62 9.79 -7.92
C LYS A 8 -7.24 9.06 -9.10
N VAL A 9 -7.75 7.84 -8.90
CA VAL A 9 -8.26 6.99 -9.99
C VAL A 9 -9.64 7.45 -10.48
N PHE A 10 -10.56 7.73 -9.56
CA PHE A 10 -11.97 8.03 -9.89
C PHE A 10 -12.32 9.54 -9.84
N ALA A 11 -11.39 10.40 -9.47
CA ALA A 11 -11.62 11.83 -9.28
C ALA A 11 -12.79 12.14 -8.34
N THR A 12 -13.00 11.32 -7.31
CA THR A 12 -14.12 11.43 -6.35
C THR A 12 -13.63 11.44 -4.90
N GLY A 13 -14.45 11.97 -3.99
CA GLY A 13 -14.17 12.02 -2.57
C GLY A 13 -13.30 13.19 -2.10
N PRO A 14 -12.84 13.19 -0.84
CA PRO A 14 -12.13 14.31 -0.21
C PRO A 14 -10.77 14.66 -0.85
N LYS A 15 -10.20 13.76 -1.63
CA LYS A 15 -8.92 13.92 -2.34
C LYS A 15 -9.08 13.76 -3.86
N ALA A 16 -10.22 14.21 -4.39
CA ALA A 16 -10.54 14.15 -5.82
C ALA A 16 -9.58 15.02 -6.63
N MET A 17 -8.57 14.39 -7.23
CA MET A 17 -7.61 15.06 -8.13
C MET A 17 -7.70 14.51 -9.54
N GLY A 18 -8.05 13.24 -9.68
CA GLY A 18 -8.02 12.48 -10.93
C GLY A 18 -6.59 12.17 -11.39
N ILE A 19 -6.47 11.22 -12.30
CA ILE A 19 -5.17 10.80 -12.83
C ILE A 19 -4.46 11.93 -13.58
N SER A 20 -5.20 12.71 -14.38
CA SER A 20 -4.62 13.83 -15.14
C SER A 20 -4.07 14.95 -14.24
N GLY A 21 -4.80 15.31 -13.19
CA GLY A 21 -4.35 16.29 -12.21
C GLY A 21 -3.14 15.77 -11.42
N PHE A 22 -3.16 14.51 -11.02
CA PHE A 22 -2.02 13.90 -10.32
C PHE A 22 -0.80 13.74 -11.24
N ALA A 23 -1.00 13.38 -12.52
CA ALA A 23 0.10 13.35 -13.50
C ALA A 23 0.74 14.73 -13.71
N GLY A 24 -0.07 15.80 -13.77
CA GLY A 24 0.43 17.18 -13.82
C GLY A 24 1.26 17.53 -12.58
N PHE A 25 0.80 17.13 -11.40
CA PHE A 25 1.55 17.31 -10.16
C PHE A 25 2.88 16.53 -10.17
N VAL A 26 2.87 15.26 -10.57
CA VAL A 26 4.08 14.43 -10.68
C VAL A 26 5.07 15.01 -11.70
N ALA A 27 4.56 15.55 -12.83
CA ALA A 27 5.39 16.25 -13.83
C ALA A 27 6.09 17.49 -13.25
N SER A 28 5.39 18.25 -12.40
CA SER A 28 5.96 19.43 -11.75
C SER A 28 7.12 19.11 -10.79
N LEU A 29 7.20 17.87 -10.31
CA LEU A 29 8.31 17.37 -9.49
C LEU A 29 9.51 16.87 -10.32
N GLY A 30 9.45 16.98 -11.66
CA GLY A 30 10.50 16.52 -12.57
C GLY A 30 10.57 14.99 -12.73
N VAL A 31 9.53 14.26 -12.35
CA VAL A 31 9.48 12.80 -12.46
C VAL A 31 9.25 12.42 -13.94
N PRO A 32 10.06 11.53 -14.54
CA PRO A 32 9.87 11.08 -15.91
C PRO A 32 8.59 10.23 -16.04
N LEU A 33 7.97 10.25 -17.21
CA LEU A 33 6.74 9.49 -17.53
C LEU A 33 5.60 9.74 -16.52
N PRO A 34 5.21 10.98 -16.25
CA PRO A 34 4.35 11.35 -15.13
C PRO A 34 2.97 10.67 -15.18
N THR A 35 2.43 10.41 -16.36
CA THR A 35 1.14 9.71 -16.52
C THR A 35 1.23 8.25 -16.09
N ILE A 36 2.31 7.56 -16.45
CA ILE A 36 2.54 6.16 -16.05
C ILE A 36 2.75 6.07 -14.53
N MET A 37 3.57 6.98 -13.98
CA MET A 37 3.80 7.07 -12.53
C MET A 37 2.50 7.38 -11.78
N ALA A 38 1.68 8.29 -12.29
CA ALA A 38 0.40 8.63 -11.67
C ALA A 38 -0.56 7.43 -11.61
N TRP A 39 -0.65 6.64 -12.67
CA TRP A 39 -1.42 5.39 -12.67
C TRP A 39 -0.82 4.36 -11.72
N GLY A 40 0.50 4.17 -11.73
CA GLY A 40 1.19 3.25 -10.84
C GLY A 40 0.90 3.55 -9.37
N VAL A 41 1.11 4.79 -8.94
CA VAL A 41 0.85 5.23 -7.57
C VAL A 41 -0.65 5.15 -7.23
N GLY A 42 -1.54 5.64 -8.11
CA GLY A 42 -2.98 5.62 -7.88
C GLY A 42 -3.53 4.20 -7.71
N LEU A 43 -3.10 3.26 -8.56
CA LEU A 43 -3.48 1.85 -8.44
C LEU A 43 -2.84 1.18 -7.22
N LEU A 44 -1.58 1.46 -6.92
CA LEU A 44 -0.94 0.94 -5.72
C LEU A 44 -1.68 1.38 -4.45
N GLU A 45 -2.04 2.64 -4.33
CA GLU A 45 -2.79 3.14 -3.18
C GLU A 45 -4.20 2.56 -3.09
N LEU A 46 -4.88 2.38 -4.23
CA LEU A 46 -6.22 1.82 -4.28
C LEU A 46 -6.21 0.31 -3.98
N VAL A 47 -5.51 -0.46 -4.78
CA VAL A 47 -5.45 -1.92 -4.66
C VAL A 47 -4.70 -2.32 -3.40
N GLY A 48 -3.56 -1.70 -3.12
CA GLY A 48 -2.79 -1.92 -1.90
C GLY A 48 -3.60 -1.60 -0.63
N GLY A 49 -4.38 -0.52 -0.65
CA GLY A 49 -5.29 -0.20 0.45
C GLY A 49 -6.35 -1.29 0.68
N ILE A 50 -6.92 -1.85 -0.37
CA ILE A 50 -7.89 -2.97 -0.29
C ILE A 50 -7.20 -4.22 0.24
N LEU A 51 -6.03 -4.59 -0.30
CA LEU A 51 -5.28 -5.77 0.12
C LEU A 51 -4.87 -5.69 1.60
N LEU A 52 -4.43 -4.53 2.08
CA LEU A 52 -4.11 -4.35 3.50
C LEU A 52 -5.33 -4.45 4.40
N LEU A 53 -6.50 -3.92 3.99
CA LEU A 53 -7.74 -4.06 4.75
C LEU A 53 -8.22 -5.52 4.81
N ALA A 54 -8.04 -6.26 3.72
CA ALA A 54 -8.35 -7.70 3.66
C ALA A 54 -7.30 -8.56 4.38
N GLY A 55 -6.13 -8.02 4.70
CA GLY A 55 -5.02 -8.79 5.25
C GLY A 55 -4.44 -9.80 4.24
N LEU A 56 -4.36 -9.42 2.96
CA LEU A 56 -3.80 -10.23 1.87
C LEU A 56 -2.48 -9.63 1.38
N ALA A 57 -1.50 -10.49 1.11
CA ALA A 57 -0.17 -10.11 0.61
C ALA A 57 0.45 -8.94 1.41
N VAL A 58 0.25 -8.93 2.73
CA VAL A 58 0.55 -7.79 3.63
C VAL A 58 2.00 -7.34 3.52
N ARG A 59 2.95 -8.28 3.45
CA ARG A 59 4.37 -7.95 3.36
C ARG A 59 4.75 -7.30 2.05
N ILE A 60 4.25 -7.82 0.93
CA ILE A 60 4.55 -7.27 -0.41
C ILE A 60 3.90 -5.90 -0.57
N THR A 61 2.63 -5.79 -0.22
CA THR A 61 1.88 -4.54 -0.29
C THR A 61 2.48 -3.48 0.64
N GLY A 62 2.86 -3.87 1.87
CA GLY A 62 3.54 -3.00 2.81
C GLY A 62 4.87 -2.48 2.27
N ALA A 63 5.68 -3.33 1.64
CA ALA A 63 6.95 -2.93 1.04
C ALA A 63 6.75 -1.91 -0.09
N LEU A 64 5.81 -2.15 -0.99
CA LEU A 64 5.50 -1.23 -2.10
C LEU A 64 4.99 0.12 -1.58
N ILE A 65 4.12 0.12 -0.57
CA ILE A 65 3.62 1.35 0.06
C ILE A 65 4.74 2.09 0.81
N ALA A 66 5.64 1.36 1.49
CA ALA A 66 6.78 1.99 2.17
C ALA A 66 7.69 2.73 1.17
N ILE A 67 7.97 2.12 0.02
CA ILE A 67 8.75 2.74 -1.06
C ILE A 67 8.02 3.96 -1.61
N ASP A 68 6.73 3.86 -1.93
CA ASP A 68 5.92 4.96 -2.45
C ASP A 68 5.89 6.15 -1.49
N MET A 69 5.63 5.90 -0.21
CA MET A 69 5.62 6.94 0.82
C MET A 69 7.00 7.54 1.08
N PHE A 70 8.05 6.75 1.01
CA PHE A 70 9.42 7.25 1.14
C PHE A 70 9.77 8.18 -0.03
N VAL A 71 9.46 7.78 -1.26
CA VAL A 71 9.68 8.62 -2.46
C VAL A 71 8.86 9.91 -2.37
N ALA A 72 7.59 9.84 -1.99
CA ALA A 72 6.75 11.02 -1.78
C ALA A 72 7.31 11.94 -0.69
N THR A 73 7.86 11.37 0.39
CA THR A 73 8.52 12.13 1.46
C THR A 73 9.69 12.94 0.91
N VAL A 74 10.58 12.30 0.16
CA VAL A 74 11.80 12.94 -0.34
C VAL A 74 11.51 13.97 -1.43
N LEU A 75 10.64 13.63 -2.40
CA LEU A 75 10.42 14.48 -3.58
C LEU A 75 9.50 15.68 -3.30
N TYR A 76 8.51 15.51 -2.45
CA TYR A 76 7.49 16.55 -2.25
C TYR A 76 7.44 17.10 -0.82
N HIS A 77 7.42 16.22 0.18
CA HIS A 77 7.13 16.63 1.54
C HIS A 77 8.33 17.23 2.26
N LEU A 78 9.54 16.77 1.98
CA LEU A 78 10.77 17.26 2.65
C LEU A 78 11.01 18.76 2.48
N PRO A 79 10.82 19.35 1.29
CA PRO A 79 10.95 20.80 1.11
C PRO A 79 9.91 21.64 1.88
N ASN A 80 8.77 21.04 2.25
CA ASN A 80 7.67 21.71 2.96
C ASN A 80 7.84 21.66 4.51
N GLY A 81 8.95 21.10 5.00
CA GLY A 81 9.23 20.98 6.43
C GLY A 81 8.53 19.83 7.12
N TYR A 82 8.37 19.90 8.44
CA TYR A 82 7.85 18.79 9.25
C TYR A 82 6.31 18.71 9.32
N PRO A 83 5.55 19.79 9.65
CA PRO A 83 4.14 19.68 9.97
C PRO A 83 3.28 19.21 8.78
N ALA A 84 2.42 18.21 9.00
CA ALA A 84 1.49 17.72 7.98
C ALA A 84 0.51 18.78 7.49
N ALA A 85 0.13 19.73 8.35
CA ALA A 85 -0.78 20.83 8.02
C ALA A 85 -0.24 21.76 6.91
N SER A 86 1.09 21.89 6.80
CA SER A 86 1.78 22.63 5.73
C SER A 86 2.24 21.76 4.56
N GLY A 87 1.81 20.49 4.52
CA GLY A 87 2.24 19.53 3.50
C GLY A 87 3.59 18.87 3.79
N GLY A 88 4.09 18.97 5.02
CA GLY A 88 5.38 18.42 5.44
C GLY A 88 5.41 16.89 5.62
N ILE A 89 6.54 16.39 6.09
CA ILE A 89 6.88 14.96 6.11
C ILE A 89 6.14 14.14 7.18
N GLU A 90 5.52 14.77 8.17
CA GLU A 90 4.97 14.10 9.35
C GLU A 90 4.07 12.90 8.99
N LEU A 91 3.09 13.10 8.11
CA LEU A 91 2.15 12.05 7.72
C LEU A 91 2.80 10.94 6.89
N THR A 92 3.62 11.30 5.90
CA THR A 92 4.28 10.31 5.04
C THR A 92 5.34 9.52 5.78
N LEU A 93 6.01 10.15 6.75
CA LEU A 93 6.95 9.47 7.64
C LEU A 93 6.23 8.42 8.50
N VAL A 94 5.11 8.78 9.14
CA VAL A 94 4.30 7.84 9.94
C VAL A 94 3.79 6.69 9.07
N LEU A 95 3.28 6.98 7.87
CA LEU A 95 2.82 5.94 6.95
C LEU A 95 3.95 5.01 6.49
N THR A 96 5.13 5.55 6.24
CA THR A 96 6.32 4.75 5.92
C THR A 96 6.69 3.80 7.07
N LEU A 97 6.73 4.30 8.30
CA LEU A 97 7.05 3.49 9.47
C LEU A 97 6.00 2.39 9.73
N ILE A 98 4.72 2.71 9.58
CA ILE A 98 3.64 1.72 9.67
C ILE A 98 3.79 0.65 8.58
N ALA A 99 4.06 1.05 7.34
CA ALA A 99 4.25 0.12 6.24
C ALA A 99 5.46 -0.81 6.46
N VAL A 100 6.58 -0.27 6.97
CA VAL A 100 7.74 -1.07 7.38
C VAL A 100 7.39 -2.04 8.51
N ALA A 101 6.65 -1.59 9.52
CA ALA A 101 6.19 -2.47 10.60
C ALA A 101 5.33 -3.62 10.07
N LEU A 102 4.45 -3.37 9.10
CA LEU A 102 3.65 -4.42 8.45
C LEU A 102 4.50 -5.42 7.66
N VAL A 103 5.58 -4.96 7.00
CA VAL A 103 6.55 -5.85 6.33
C VAL A 103 7.21 -6.79 7.33
N LEU A 104 7.62 -6.26 8.48
CA LEU A 104 8.32 -7.04 9.51
C LEU A 104 7.37 -7.99 10.25
N SER A 105 6.19 -7.53 10.63
CA SER A 105 5.19 -8.30 11.38
C SER A 105 4.47 -9.34 10.51
N GLY A 106 4.22 -9.00 9.23
CA GLY A 106 3.40 -9.79 8.32
C GLY A 106 1.90 -9.72 8.65
N PRO A 107 1.10 -10.65 8.09
CA PRO A 107 -0.33 -10.70 8.30
C PRO A 107 -0.66 -11.03 9.77
N GLY A 108 -1.66 -10.34 10.31
CA GLY A 108 -2.15 -10.62 11.68
C GLY A 108 -3.01 -11.88 11.74
N ALA A 109 -3.25 -12.38 12.97
CA ALA A 109 -4.03 -13.59 13.23
C ALA A 109 -5.49 -13.57 12.68
N LEU A 110 -6.06 -12.39 12.46
CA LEU A 110 -7.40 -12.19 11.88
C LEU A 110 -7.38 -11.87 10.38
N SER A 111 -6.22 -12.07 9.71
CA SER A 111 -6.09 -11.82 8.28
C SER A 111 -6.63 -12.98 7.44
N ILE A 112 -7.08 -12.69 6.23
CA ILE A 112 -7.49 -13.73 5.27
C ILE A 112 -6.29 -14.62 4.89
N GLU A 113 -5.10 -14.03 4.78
CA GLU A 113 -3.86 -14.76 4.48
C GLU A 113 -3.56 -15.85 5.52
N GLN A 114 -3.71 -15.52 6.81
CA GLN A 114 -3.51 -16.49 7.90
C GLN A 114 -4.58 -17.59 7.87
N ALA A 115 -5.84 -17.23 7.64
CA ALA A 115 -6.94 -18.20 7.56
C ALA A 115 -6.75 -19.21 6.40
N LEU A 116 -6.21 -18.76 5.27
CA LEU A 116 -5.89 -19.63 4.13
C LEU A 116 -4.73 -20.56 4.42
N SER A 117 -3.67 -20.07 5.07
CA SER A 117 -2.51 -20.88 5.47
C SER A 117 -2.91 -21.98 6.46
N ASP A 118 -3.74 -21.68 7.43
CA ASP A 118 -4.24 -22.66 8.41
C ASP A 118 -5.10 -23.76 7.76
N GLN A 119 -5.82 -23.43 6.68
CA GLN A 119 -6.58 -24.44 5.91
C GLN A 119 -5.66 -25.37 5.11
N GLU A 120 -4.61 -24.85 4.49
CA GLU A 120 -3.65 -25.67 3.74
C GLU A 120 -2.92 -26.66 4.66
N ASP A 121 -2.52 -26.25 5.84
CA ASP A 121 -1.86 -27.12 6.81
C ASP A 121 -2.77 -28.26 7.29
N ARG A 122 -4.05 -27.95 7.57
CA ARG A 122 -5.04 -29.00 7.95
C ARG A 122 -5.28 -30.00 6.83
N THR A 123 -5.32 -29.57 5.58
CA THR A 123 -5.51 -30.49 4.44
C THR A 123 -4.29 -31.36 4.20
N ARG A 124 -3.09 -30.86 4.42
CA ARG A 124 -1.84 -31.64 4.34
C ARG A 124 -1.76 -32.71 5.43
N ASP A 125 -2.06 -32.36 6.68
CA ASP A 125 -2.07 -33.28 7.81
C ASP A 125 -3.08 -34.42 7.59
N SER A 126 -4.28 -34.13 7.11
CA SER A 126 -5.30 -35.11 6.84
C SER A 126 -4.93 -36.08 5.69
N SER A 127 -4.17 -35.60 4.70
CA SER A 127 -3.70 -36.45 3.60
C SER A 127 -2.52 -37.33 4.01
N GLN A 128 -1.63 -36.85 4.88
CA GLN A 128 -0.54 -37.65 5.41
C GLN A 128 -1.02 -38.75 6.38
N SER A 129 -1.99 -38.45 7.24
CA SER A 129 -2.60 -39.44 8.14
C SER A 129 -3.25 -40.61 7.37
N ARG A 130 -3.92 -40.31 6.25
CA ARG A 130 -4.50 -41.37 5.39
C ARG A 130 -3.46 -42.22 4.67
N ALA A 131 -2.29 -41.66 4.36
CA ALA A 131 -1.23 -42.39 3.68
C ALA A 131 -0.46 -43.32 4.60
N THR A 132 -0.49 -43.09 5.92
CA THR A 132 0.18 -43.91 6.92
C THR A 132 -0.69 -45.05 7.46
N ASP A 133 -2.03 -44.95 7.32
CA ASP A 133 -3.00 -45.93 7.81
C ASP A 133 -3.43 -46.98 6.71
N GLY A 134 -2.92 -46.86 5.50
CA GLY A 134 -3.17 -47.79 4.38
C GLY A 134 -1.98 -48.65 4.05
#